data_88dfe696cb07963ae85f8e81e932ae79
#
_entry.id   88dfe696cb07963ae85f8e81e932ae79
#
_cell.length_a   1.000
_cell.length_b   1.000
_cell.length_c   1.000
_cell.angle_alpha   90.00
_cell.angle_beta   90.00
_cell.angle_gamma   90.00
#
_symmetry.space_group_name_H-M   'P 1'
#
loop_
_entity.id
_entity.type
_entity.pdbx_description
1 polymer ?
#
loop_
_entity_poly.entity_id
_entity_poly.type
_entity_poly.pdbx_seq_one_letter_code
_entity_poly.pdbx_strand_id
1 'polypeptide(L)'
;MKGSNNMRKTISCILCALIIIVNCSVPAHASMESNAYISRFGGQITAQGNGVVRVDFNTWGTGMMDKIGAQFIRIYEDGQLVKTFSCYNPLYSASMIKTNYWFFYGGVDYQGTAGKTYYAEIVHYGEKNGGSDTQVLQTGSTIAT
;
A
#
# COMPACT_ATOMS: atom_id res chain seq x y z
N MET A 1 26.33 -8.30 56.86
CA MET A 1 25.40 -7.56 55.99
C MET A 1 26.12 -7.08 54.73
N LYS A 2 26.25 -7.92 53.67
CA LYS A 2 26.98 -7.59 52.44
C LYS A 2 26.18 -7.93 51.15
N GLY A 3 24.87 -8.21 51.27
CA GLY A 3 24.03 -8.65 50.14
C GLY A 3 23.17 -7.58 49.48
N SER A 4 22.93 -6.43 50.12
CA SER A 4 21.94 -5.44 49.65
C SER A 4 22.45 -4.54 48.50
N ASN A 5 23.74 -4.30 48.38
CA ASN A 5 24.29 -3.37 47.37
C ASN A 5 24.40 -3.97 45.98
N ASN A 6 24.55 -5.31 45.87
CA ASN A 6 24.66 -5.96 44.56
C ASN A 6 23.29 -6.07 43.87
N MET A 7 22.22 -6.28 44.64
CA MET A 7 20.85 -6.37 44.07
C MET A 7 20.36 -5.03 43.52
N ARG A 8 20.70 -3.90 44.18
CA ARG A 8 20.36 -2.55 43.66
C ARG A 8 21.11 -2.19 42.40
N LYS A 9 22.36 -2.61 42.24
CA LYS A 9 23.13 -2.39 40.99
C LYS A 9 22.60 -3.22 39.85
N THR A 10 22.18 -4.47 40.07
CA THR A 10 21.61 -5.35 39.06
C THR A 10 20.26 -4.85 38.60
N ILE A 11 19.39 -4.37 39.50
CA ILE A 11 18.07 -3.80 39.14
C ILE A 11 18.25 -2.51 38.36
N SER A 12 19.23 -1.66 38.69
CA SER A 12 19.50 -0.42 37.95
C SER A 12 19.98 -0.69 36.51
N CYS A 13 20.84 -1.71 36.30
CA CYS A 13 21.28 -2.10 34.95
C CYS A 13 20.17 -2.70 34.08
N ILE A 14 19.25 -3.48 34.67
CA ILE A 14 18.10 -4.05 33.97
C ILE A 14 17.12 -2.94 33.57
N LEU A 15 16.89 -1.96 34.42
CA LEU A 15 16.00 -0.82 34.13
C LEU A 15 16.57 0.07 33.02
N CYS A 16 17.89 0.32 32.99
CA CYS A 16 18.55 1.05 31.92
C CYS A 16 18.50 0.28 30.56
N ALA A 17 18.63 -1.05 30.59
CA ALA A 17 18.52 -1.87 29.36
C ALA A 17 17.11 -1.87 28.80
N LEU A 18 16.06 -1.85 29.62
CA LEU A 18 14.66 -1.77 29.15
C LEU A 18 14.32 -0.41 28.52
N ILE A 19 14.93 0.68 28.97
CA ILE A 19 14.66 2.02 28.43
C ILE A 19 15.27 2.21 27.03
N ILE A 20 16.33 1.49 26.68
CA ILE A 20 17.00 1.60 25.37
C ILE A 20 16.20 0.91 24.25
N ILE A 21 15.35 -0.07 24.58
CA ILE A 21 14.58 -0.83 23.58
C ILE A 21 13.35 -0.07 23.07
N VAL A 22 12.87 0.95 23.79
CA VAL A 22 11.62 1.67 23.45
C VAL A 22 11.82 2.81 22.44
N ASN A 23 13.07 3.21 22.11
CA ASN A 23 13.34 4.39 21.27
C ASN A 23 13.86 4.11 19.85
N CYS A 24 13.77 2.88 19.35
CA CYS A 24 14.09 2.57 17.95
C CYS A 24 12.85 2.45 17.06
N SER A 25 11.84 3.27 17.26
CA SER A 25 10.89 3.58 16.18
C SER A 25 11.56 4.59 15.25
N VAL A 26 12.41 4.12 14.36
CA VAL A 26 12.86 4.90 13.22
C VAL A 26 11.61 5.17 12.39
N PRO A 27 11.14 6.42 12.24
CA PRO A 27 10.12 6.70 11.26
C PRO A 27 10.71 6.30 9.90
N ALA A 28 10.12 5.33 9.24
CA ALA A 28 10.42 5.04 7.85
C ALA A 28 10.00 6.30 7.06
N HIS A 29 10.92 7.23 6.88
CA HIS A 29 10.80 8.24 5.85
C HIS A 29 10.91 7.48 4.53
N ALA A 30 9.77 7.20 3.91
CA ALA A 30 9.74 6.90 2.50
C ALA A 30 10.36 8.13 1.82
N SER A 31 11.61 8.01 1.35
CA SER A 31 12.18 9.01 0.45
C SER A 31 11.29 8.97 -0.78
N MET A 32 10.53 10.03 -1.02
CA MET A 32 9.89 10.24 -2.31
C MET A 32 11.04 10.46 -3.30
N GLU A 33 11.44 9.39 -4.00
CA GLU A 33 12.18 9.57 -5.25
C GLU A 33 11.29 10.41 -6.16
N SER A 34 11.85 11.49 -6.72
CA SER A 34 11.12 12.35 -7.64
C SER A 34 10.81 11.53 -8.89
N ASN A 35 9.57 11.09 -9.02
CA ASN A 35 9.12 10.39 -10.21
C ASN A 35 9.05 11.35 -11.39
N ALA A 36 9.62 10.91 -12.51
CA ALA A 36 9.60 11.71 -13.73
C ALA A 36 8.19 11.85 -14.30
N TYR A 37 7.30 10.86 -14.04
CA TYR A 37 6.00 10.76 -14.71
C TYR A 37 4.80 10.77 -13.76
N ILE A 38 4.91 10.27 -12.53
CA ILE A 38 3.82 10.25 -11.54
C ILE A 38 4.03 11.36 -10.52
N SER A 39 3.11 12.34 -10.48
CA SER A 39 3.17 13.48 -9.54
C SER A 39 2.41 13.23 -8.24
N ARG A 40 1.35 12.42 -8.29
CA ARG A 40 0.52 12.06 -7.13
C ARG A 40 -0.16 10.71 -7.37
N PHE A 41 -0.36 9.96 -6.31
CA PHE A 41 -1.12 8.71 -6.35
C PHE A 41 -1.78 8.46 -5.00
N GLY A 42 -2.83 7.63 -5.02
CA GLY A 42 -3.57 7.24 -3.82
C GLY A 42 -4.46 6.04 -4.09
N GLY A 43 -4.96 5.43 -3.03
CA GLY A 43 -5.87 4.31 -3.13
C GLY A 43 -6.41 3.88 -1.79
N GLN A 44 -7.51 3.16 -1.83
CA GLN A 44 -8.19 2.61 -0.65
C GLN A 44 -8.87 1.29 -0.99
N ILE A 45 -9.16 0.50 0.03
CA ILE A 45 -10.03 -0.67 -0.05
C ILE A 45 -11.22 -0.48 0.87
N THR A 46 -12.42 -0.81 0.39
CA THR A 46 -13.69 -0.64 1.12
C THR A 46 -14.56 -1.88 0.99
N ALA A 47 -15.29 -2.23 2.05
CA ALA A 47 -16.32 -3.28 2.00
C ALA A 47 -17.57 -2.73 1.31
N GLN A 48 -18.15 -3.52 0.39
CA GLN A 48 -19.37 -3.18 -0.36
C GLN A 48 -20.59 -4.01 0.08
N GLY A 49 -20.42 -4.90 1.05
CA GLY A 49 -21.44 -5.87 1.46
C GLY A 49 -21.37 -7.18 0.68
N ASN A 50 -22.09 -8.20 1.19
CA ASN A 50 -22.14 -9.55 0.60
C ASN A 50 -20.75 -10.19 0.32
N GLY A 51 -19.75 -9.88 1.15
CA GLY A 51 -18.37 -10.34 0.98
C GLY A 51 -17.58 -9.60 -0.09
N VAL A 52 -18.17 -8.64 -0.82
CA VAL A 52 -17.47 -7.89 -1.85
C VAL A 52 -16.58 -6.82 -1.22
N VAL A 53 -15.34 -6.71 -1.70
CA VAL A 53 -14.44 -5.58 -1.42
C VAL A 53 -14.12 -4.86 -2.73
N ARG A 54 -14.05 -3.52 -2.65
CA ARG A 54 -13.70 -2.65 -3.77
C ARG A 54 -12.37 -1.95 -3.49
N VAL A 55 -11.48 -2.00 -4.46
CA VAL A 55 -10.23 -1.23 -4.46
C VAL A 55 -10.41 -0.07 -5.43
N ASP A 56 -10.37 1.17 -4.90
CA ASP A 56 -10.35 2.40 -5.69
C ASP A 56 -8.95 2.99 -5.65
N PHE A 57 -8.52 3.60 -6.76
CA PHE A 57 -7.23 4.27 -6.84
C PHE A 57 -7.30 5.53 -7.71
N ASN A 58 -6.33 6.42 -7.52
CA ASN A 58 -6.09 7.56 -8.41
C ASN A 58 -4.60 7.69 -8.69
N THR A 59 -4.27 8.09 -9.92
CA THR A 59 -2.90 8.33 -10.37
C THR A 59 -2.87 9.63 -11.18
N TRP A 60 -1.95 10.55 -10.84
CA TRP A 60 -1.79 11.85 -11.48
C TRP A 60 -0.42 11.89 -12.15
N GLY A 61 -0.41 12.24 -13.42
CA GLY A 61 0.82 12.45 -14.18
C GLY A 61 1.40 13.85 -13.96
N THR A 62 2.66 14.04 -14.31
CA THR A 62 3.32 15.36 -14.37
C THR A 62 2.85 16.21 -15.56
N GLY A 63 1.94 15.69 -16.37
CA GLY A 63 1.32 16.30 -17.53
C GLY A 63 0.50 15.26 -18.28
N MET A 64 0.24 15.51 -19.58
CA MET A 64 -0.41 14.53 -20.44
C MET A 64 0.47 13.29 -20.59
N MET A 65 -0.08 12.12 -20.33
CA MET A 65 0.59 10.81 -20.33
C MET A 65 0.09 9.96 -21.48
N ASP A 66 0.96 9.14 -22.07
CA ASP A 66 0.56 8.16 -23.09
C ASP A 66 -0.30 7.06 -22.44
N LYS A 67 0.08 6.64 -21.21
CA LYS A 67 -0.72 5.76 -20.34
C LYS A 67 -0.61 6.19 -18.90
N ILE A 68 -1.71 6.10 -18.14
CA ILE A 68 -1.76 6.41 -16.71
C ILE A 68 -2.79 5.53 -16.00
N GLY A 69 -2.47 5.11 -14.76
CA GLY A 69 -3.40 4.32 -13.94
C GLY A 69 -2.69 3.38 -12.98
N ALA A 70 -3.17 2.13 -12.88
CA ALA A 70 -2.56 1.06 -12.13
C ALA A 70 -2.17 -0.10 -13.06
N GLN A 71 -0.92 -0.56 -12.95
CA GLN A 71 -0.43 -1.72 -13.70
C GLN A 71 -0.93 -3.03 -13.10
N PHE A 72 -0.88 -3.12 -11.76
CA PHE A 72 -1.37 -4.26 -11.00
C PHE A 72 -2.12 -3.79 -9.75
N ILE A 73 -3.13 -4.57 -9.36
CA ILE A 73 -3.78 -4.49 -8.05
C ILE A 73 -3.76 -5.90 -7.47
N ARG A 74 -3.10 -6.08 -6.32
CA ARG A 74 -2.99 -7.34 -5.61
C ARG A 74 -3.84 -7.28 -4.35
N ILE A 75 -4.75 -8.22 -4.17
CA ILE A 75 -5.63 -8.30 -3.00
C ILE A 75 -5.15 -9.42 -2.09
N TYR A 76 -5.05 -9.11 -0.82
CA TYR A 76 -4.64 -10.02 0.25
C TYR A 76 -5.81 -10.25 1.20
N GLU A 77 -6.07 -11.51 1.54
CA GLU A 77 -7.02 -11.96 2.56
C GLU A 77 -6.23 -12.53 3.74
N ASP A 78 -6.42 -12.00 4.96
CA ASP A 78 -5.70 -12.41 6.17
C ASP A 78 -4.17 -12.54 5.95
N GLY A 79 -3.60 -11.64 5.12
CA GLY A 79 -2.17 -11.60 4.78
C GLY A 79 -1.74 -12.52 3.63
N GLN A 80 -2.63 -13.31 3.04
CA GLN A 80 -2.34 -14.18 1.90
C GLN A 80 -2.81 -13.54 0.60
N LEU A 81 -1.97 -13.57 -0.44
CA LEU A 81 -2.36 -13.09 -1.78
C LEU A 81 -3.45 -14.00 -2.36
N VAL A 82 -4.64 -13.43 -2.62
CA VAL A 82 -5.78 -14.17 -3.16
C VAL A 82 -6.15 -13.78 -4.58
N LYS A 83 -5.80 -12.57 -5.02
CA LYS A 83 -6.12 -12.11 -6.38
C LYS A 83 -5.10 -11.08 -6.87
N THR A 84 -4.78 -11.18 -8.17
CA THR A 84 -4.06 -10.12 -8.91
C THR A 84 -4.90 -9.69 -10.10
N PHE A 85 -5.20 -8.40 -10.19
CA PHE A 85 -5.72 -7.74 -11.37
C PHE A 85 -4.56 -7.13 -12.15
N SER A 86 -4.62 -7.16 -13.46
CA SER A 86 -3.59 -6.62 -14.35
C SER A 86 -4.22 -5.80 -15.47
N CYS A 87 -3.66 -4.63 -15.74
CA CYS A 87 -4.08 -3.79 -16.86
C CYS A 87 -3.85 -4.44 -18.23
N TYR A 88 -3.02 -5.47 -18.31
CA TYR A 88 -2.80 -6.26 -19.53
C TYR A 88 -3.92 -7.26 -19.82
N ASN A 89 -4.79 -7.53 -18.83
CA ASN A 89 -5.97 -8.35 -19.05
C ASN A 89 -7.09 -7.47 -19.64
N PRO A 90 -7.62 -7.80 -20.84
CA PRO A 90 -8.66 -6.99 -21.50
C PRO A 90 -9.91 -6.74 -20.65
N LEU A 91 -10.25 -7.67 -19.73
CA LEU A 91 -11.41 -7.54 -18.84
C LEU A 91 -11.27 -6.37 -17.85
N TYR A 92 -10.03 -6.00 -17.48
CA TYR A 92 -9.76 -4.99 -16.45
C TYR A 92 -9.07 -3.75 -17.01
N SER A 93 -8.56 -3.80 -18.23
CA SER A 93 -7.76 -2.73 -18.82
C SER A 93 -8.45 -1.36 -18.72
N ALA A 94 -9.73 -1.27 -19.10
CA ALA A 94 -10.47 -0.01 -19.10
C ALA A 94 -10.70 0.57 -17.69
N SER A 95 -10.72 -0.27 -16.65
CA SER A 95 -10.86 0.15 -15.23
C SER A 95 -9.52 0.43 -14.56
N MET A 96 -8.40 0.08 -15.20
CA MET A 96 -7.07 0.16 -14.61
C MET A 96 -6.14 1.15 -15.32
N ILE A 97 -6.28 1.37 -16.63
CA ILE A 97 -5.41 2.24 -17.44
C ILE A 97 -6.24 3.14 -18.33
N LYS A 98 -5.79 4.41 -18.45
CA LYS A 98 -6.30 5.39 -19.43
C LYS A 98 -5.15 5.86 -20.33
N THR A 99 -5.43 6.11 -21.60
CA THR A 99 -4.48 6.64 -22.57
C THR A 99 -4.76 8.11 -22.88
N ASN A 100 -3.71 8.88 -23.12
CA ASN A 100 -3.78 10.31 -23.45
C ASN A 100 -4.53 11.12 -22.39
N TYR A 101 -4.18 10.92 -21.11
CA TYR A 101 -4.77 11.60 -19.97
C TYR A 101 -3.69 12.05 -18.98
N TRP A 102 -3.98 13.10 -18.20
CA TRP A 102 -3.08 13.61 -17.18
C TRP A 102 -3.41 13.06 -15.78
N PHE A 103 -4.59 12.46 -15.59
CA PHE A 103 -4.96 11.74 -14.37
C PHE A 103 -5.93 10.62 -14.69
N PHE A 104 -5.99 9.62 -13.82
CA PHE A 104 -6.98 8.56 -13.90
C PHE A 104 -7.45 8.17 -12.50
N TYR A 105 -8.76 8.01 -12.38
CA TYR A 105 -9.42 7.39 -11.24
C TYR A 105 -10.03 6.08 -11.73
N GLY A 106 -9.66 4.98 -11.09
CA GLY A 106 -10.12 3.64 -11.47
C GLY A 106 -10.38 2.77 -10.26
N GLY A 107 -10.83 1.54 -10.51
CA GLY A 107 -11.06 0.59 -9.43
C GLY A 107 -11.48 -0.78 -9.93
N VAL A 108 -11.41 -1.76 -9.02
CA VAL A 108 -11.81 -3.15 -9.26
C VAL A 108 -12.58 -3.69 -8.06
N ASP A 109 -13.53 -4.57 -8.34
CA ASP A 109 -14.28 -5.31 -7.31
C ASP A 109 -13.73 -6.74 -7.21
N TYR A 110 -13.68 -7.26 -6.00
CA TYR A 110 -13.30 -8.64 -5.71
C TYR A 110 -14.35 -9.29 -4.81
N GLN A 111 -14.86 -10.46 -5.24
CA GLN A 111 -15.73 -11.29 -4.41
C GLN A 111 -14.87 -12.08 -3.43
N GLY A 112 -14.85 -11.62 -2.21
CA GLY A 112 -14.17 -12.26 -1.10
C GLY A 112 -15.13 -13.02 -0.18
N THR A 113 -14.66 -13.28 1.03
CA THR A 113 -15.40 -13.98 2.10
C THR A 113 -15.77 -12.99 3.20
N ALA A 114 -17.05 -12.91 3.56
CA ALA A 114 -17.52 -12.08 4.67
C ALA A 114 -16.80 -12.44 5.99
N GLY A 115 -16.48 -11.43 6.80
CA GLY A 115 -15.76 -11.60 8.07
C GLY A 115 -14.24 -11.69 7.95
N LYS A 116 -13.68 -11.76 6.74
CA LYS A 116 -12.24 -11.77 6.50
C LYS A 116 -11.67 -10.36 6.36
N THR A 117 -10.40 -10.20 6.72
CA THR A 117 -9.68 -8.93 6.61
C THR A 117 -8.94 -8.83 5.29
N TYR A 118 -9.14 -7.72 4.58
CA TYR A 118 -8.54 -7.46 3.27
C TYR A 118 -7.71 -6.20 3.28
N TYR A 119 -6.59 -6.20 2.55
CA TYR A 119 -5.87 -5.03 2.08
C TYR A 119 -5.43 -5.23 0.64
N ALA A 120 -5.03 -4.16 -0.02
CA ALA A 120 -4.54 -4.22 -1.39
C ALA A 120 -3.18 -3.55 -1.53
N GLU A 121 -2.38 -4.07 -2.46
CA GLU A 121 -1.19 -3.43 -3.00
C GLU A 121 -1.50 -2.95 -4.42
N ILE A 122 -1.32 -1.66 -4.66
CA ILE A 122 -1.60 -1.00 -5.93
C ILE A 122 -0.28 -0.57 -6.54
N VAL A 123 0.05 -1.07 -7.72
CA VAL A 123 1.21 -0.66 -8.51
C VAL A 123 0.74 0.41 -9.50
N HIS A 124 0.86 1.68 -9.10
CA HIS A 124 0.55 2.83 -9.97
C HIS A 124 1.53 2.88 -11.14
N TYR A 125 1.07 3.37 -12.29
CA TYR A 125 1.83 3.39 -13.53
C TYR A 125 1.62 4.69 -14.30
N GLY A 126 2.72 5.25 -14.84
CA GLY A 126 2.72 6.37 -15.76
C GLY A 126 3.73 6.14 -16.88
N GLU A 127 3.32 6.37 -18.15
CA GLU A 127 4.16 6.22 -19.34
C GLU A 127 4.05 7.48 -20.19
N LYS A 128 5.19 7.97 -20.68
CA LYS A 128 5.26 9.12 -21.59
C LYS A 128 6.51 9.06 -22.46
N ASN A 129 6.38 9.26 -23.77
CA ASN A 129 7.49 9.32 -24.73
C ASN A 129 8.42 8.09 -24.64
N GLY A 130 7.87 6.90 -24.41
CA GLY A 130 8.63 5.65 -24.29
C GLY A 130 9.32 5.41 -22.96
N GLY A 131 9.27 6.35 -22.02
CA GLY A 131 9.69 6.16 -20.63
C GLY A 131 8.51 5.86 -19.71
N SER A 132 8.73 5.17 -18.60
CA SER A 132 7.68 4.85 -17.62
C SER A 132 8.19 4.83 -16.19
N ASP A 133 7.28 5.12 -15.26
CA ASP A 133 7.49 4.99 -13.81
C ASP A 133 6.40 4.13 -13.18
N THR A 134 6.74 3.53 -12.04
CA THR A 134 5.79 2.85 -11.16
C THR A 134 5.94 3.32 -9.72
N GLN A 135 4.82 3.35 -8.98
CA GLN A 135 4.79 3.57 -7.55
C GLN A 135 3.92 2.53 -6.88
N VAL A 136 4.35 2.02 -5.74
CA VAL A 136 3.62 1.00 -5.00
C VAL A 136 2.97 1.63 -3.77
N LEU A 137 1.66 1.42 -3.62
CA LEU A 137 0.88 1.82 -2.46
C LEU A 137 0.24 0.59 -1.83
N GLN A 138 0.46 0.38 -0.55
CA GLN A 138 -0.36 -0.55 0.25
C GLN A 138 -1.49 0.24 0.91
N THR A 139 -2.73 -0.22 0.75
CA THR A 139 -3.91 0.41 1.37
C THR A 139 -3.98 0.10 2.87
N GLY A 140 -4.83 0.80 3.59
CA GLY A 140 -5.33 0.33 4.88
C GLY A 140 -6.12 -0.97 4.73
N SER A 141 -6.55 -1.56 5.85
CA SER A 141 -7.32 -2.80 5.85
C SER A 141 -8.82 -2.53 6.02
N THR A 142 -9.65 -3.42 5.49
CA THR A 142 -11.11 -3.46 5.72
C THR A 142 -11.55 -4.88 6.02
N ILE A 143 -12.68 -5.05 6.72
CA ILE A 143 -13.34 -6.35 6.93
C ILE A 143 -14.50 -6.44 5.94
N ALA A 144 -14.54 -7.48 5.11
CA ALA A 144 -15.65 -7.72 4.22
C ALA A 144 -16.93 -8.04 5.01
N THR A 145 -18.02 -7.41 4.69
CA THR A 145 -19.33 -7.55 5.38
C THR A 145 -20.36 -8.26 4.51
#